data_d28067b7bbbf639f0802e21f06ff28f3
#
_entry.id   d28067b7bbbf639f0802e21f06ff28f3
#
_cell.length_a   1.000
_cell.length_b   1.000
_cell.length_c   1.000
_cell.angle_alpha   90.00
_cell.angle_beta   90.00
_cell.angle_gamma   90.00
#
_symmetry.space_group_name_H-M   'P 1'
#
loop_
_entity.id
_entity.type
_entity.pdbx_description
1 polymer ?
#
loop_
_entity_poly.entity_id
_entity_poly.type
_entity_poly.pdbx_seq_one_letter_code
_entity_poly.pdbx_strand_id
1 'polypeptide(L)'
;MNTIAYKPVTNSNEEMIKKVNPDSWKAIIEFDSLDEVLALYHALNDAIDEHFKDARNKHVWALGANTQEESLYYEGLAEQQRKCGYKLMSIKNALEKVFHCSEYYFEGGANK
;
A
#
# COMPACT_ATOMS: atom_id res chain seq x y z
N MET A 1 4.41 -10.80 -13.27
CA MET A 1 5.36 -10.12 -12.38
C MET A 1 6.56 -10.98 -12.18
N ASN A 2 7.70 -10.46 -12.50
CA ASN A 2 8.89 -11.27 -12.68
C ASN A 2 9.79 -11.31 -11.46
N THR A 3 10.28 -10.18 -11.05
CA THR A 3 11.26 -10.13 -9.98
C THR A 3 10.93 -9.02 -9.00
N ILE A 4 11.11 -9.32 -7.73
CA ILE A 4 11.06 -8.30 -6.68
C ILE A 4 12.40 -8.33 -5.98
N ALA A 5 13.10 -7.21 -5.98
CA ALA A 5 14.38 -7.10 -5.31
C ALA A 5 14.39 -5.91 -4.37
N TYR A 6 14.95 -6.10 -3.20
CA TYR A 6 15.10 -5.04 -2.22
C TYR A 6 16.55 -4.64 -2.12
N LYS A 7 16.81 -3.35 -2.25
CA LYS A 7 18.15 -2.81 -2.15
C LYS A 7 18.17 -1.64 -1.21
N PRO A 8 19.18 -1.54 -0.33
CA PRO A 8 19.31 -0.35 0.49
C PRO A 8 19.66 0.84 -0.40
N VAL A 9 19.28 2.04 0.04
CA VAL A 9 19.61 3.26 -0.70
C VAL A 9 21.11 3.38 -0.88
N THR A 10 21.85 3.02 0.15
CA THR A 10 23.31 2.96 0.05
C THR A 10 23.69 1.59 -0.44
N ASN A 11 24.40 1.53 -1.55
CA ASN A 11 24.86 0.28 -2.11
C ASN A 11 26.08 -0.18 -1.30
N SER A 12 25.87 -1.00 -0.30
CA SER A 12 26.90 -1.37 0.63
C SER A 12 26.87 -2.84 1.00
N ASN A 13 27.84 -3.28 1.79
CA ASN A 13 27.96 -4.67 2.20
C ASN A 13 26.89 -5.05 3.24
N GLU A 14 26.86 -6.34 3.61
CA GLU A 14 25.84 -6.86 4.51
C GLU A 14 25.82 -6.16 5.87
N GLU A 15 26.97 -5.76 6.38
CA GLU A 15 27.02 -5.10 7.66
C GLU A 15 26.33 -3.76 7.62
N MET A 16 26.50 -3.03 6.54
CA MET A 16 25.82 -1.75 6.40
C MET A 16 24.34 -1.95 6.14
N ILE A 17 23.99 -2.98 5.43
CA ILE A 17 22.58 -3.30 5.21
C ILE A 17 21.86 -3.50 6.54
N LYS A 18 22.49 -4.16 7.49
CA LYS A 18 21.89 -4.39 8.80
C LYS A 18 21.68 -3.10 9.58
N LYS A 19 22.47 -2.07 9.28
CA LYS A 19 22.38 -0.78 9.96
C LYS A 19 21.45 0.21 9.26
N VAL A 20 21.05 -0.09 8.03
CA VAL A 20 20.23 0.81 7.25
C VAL A 20 18.80 0.76 7.77
N ASN A 21 18.20 1.93 7.90
CA ASN A 21 16.80 2.05 8.27
C ASN A 21 15.94 1.39 7.18
N PRO A 22 14.97 0.54 7.54
CA PRO A 22 14.07 -0.06 6.55
C PRO A 22 13.44 0.95 5.61
N ASP A 23 13.20 2.17 6.06
CA ASP A 23 12.59 3.21 5.22
C ASP A 23 13.51 3.66 4.09
N SER A 24 14.80 3.33 4.16
CA SER A 24 15.75 3.69 3.11
C SER A 24 15.91 2.59 2.05
N TRP A 25 15.16 1.53 2.14
CA TRP A 25 15.19 0.46 1.16
C TRP A 25 14.36 0.83 -0.06
N LYS A 26 14.77 0.31 -1.20
CA LYS A 26 14.02 0.46 -2.44
C LYS A 26 13.63 -0.92 -2.95
N ALA A 27 12.42 -1.00 -3.46
CA ALA A 27 11.93 -2.22 -4.10
C ALA A 27 11.90 -1.98 -5.61
N ILE A 28 12.40 -2.95 -6.36
CA ILE A 28 12.35 -2.93 -7.81
C ILE A 28 11.46 -4.08 -8.24
N ILE A 29 10.43 -3.76 -9.00
CA ILE A 29 9.48 -4.76 -9.47
C ILE A 29 9.49 -4.73 -10.99
N GLU A 30 9.74 -5.90 -11.58
CA GLU A 30 9.70 -6.05 -13.03
C GLU A 30 8.44 -6.80 -13.44
N PHE A 31 7.76 -6.29 -14.44
CA PHE A 31 6.54 -6.90 -14.95
C PHE A 31 6.78 -7.47 -16.33
N ASP A 32 6.15 -8.60 -16.60
CA ASP A 32 6.25 -9.22 -17.93
C ASP A 32 5.29 -8.58 -18.91
N SER A 33 4.21 -7.99 -18.44
CA SER A 33 3.19 -7.43 -19.30
C SER A 33 2.42 -6.33 -18.59
N LEU A 34 1.71 -5.56 -19.40
CA LEU A 34 0.79 -4.53 -18.88
C LEU A 34 -0.33 -5.16 -18.05
N ASP A 35 -0.75 -6.36 -18.40
CA ASP A 35 -1.80 -7.05 -17.67
C ASP A 35 -1.40 -7.30 -16.22
N GLU A 36 -0.13 -7.60 -15.97
CA GLU A 36 0.37 -7.76 -14.61
C GLU A 36 0.31 -6.46 -13.82
N VAL A 37 0.66 -5.37 -14.49
CA VAL A 37 0.59 -4.04 -13.86
C VAL A 37 -0.84 -3.71 -13.48
N LEU A 38 -1.78 -3.97 -14.39
CA LEU A 38 -3.19 -3.73 -14.13
C LEU A 38 -3.73 -4.60 -13.01
N ALA A 39 -3.31 -5.86 -12.98
CA ALA A 39 -3.72 -6.77 -11.92
C ALA A 39 -3.26 -6.26 -10.55
N LEU A 40 -2.02 -5.79 -10.46
CA LEU A 40 -1.52 -5.23 -9.21
C LEU A 40 -2.29 -3.96 -8.83
N TYR A 41 -2.54 -3.10 -9.79
CA TYR A 41 -3.27 -1.86 -9.55
C TYR A 41 -4.66 -2.13 -8.99
N HIS A 42 -5.39 -3.06 -9.60
CA HIS A 42 -6.72 -3.44 -9.12
C HIS A 42 -6.67 -4.09 -7.75
N ALA A 43 -5.68 -4.94 -7.51
CA ALA A 43 -5.49 -5.58 -6.22
C ALA A 43 -5.24 -4.53 -5.12
N LEU A 44 -4.44 -3.50 -5.43
CA LEU A 44 -4.20 -2.41 -4.49
C LEU A 44 -5.49 -1.64 -4.18
N ASN A 45 -6.28 -1.34 -5.20
CA ASN A 45 -7.55 -0.66 -4.99
C ASN A 45 -8.48 -1.46 -4.08
N ASP A 46 -8.60 -2.75 -4.33
CA ASP A 46 -9.45 -3.62 -3.54
C ASP A 46 -8.96 -3.71 -2.10
N ALA A 47 -7.66 -3.83 -1.90
CA ALA A 47 -7.08 -3.91 -0.57
C ALA A 47 -7.29 -2.61 0.21
N ILE A 48 -7.10 -1.46 -0.46
CA ILE A 48 -7.33 -0.15 0.16
C ILE A 48 -8.77 -0.04 0.63
N ASP A 49 -9.71 -0.39 -0.23
CA ASP A 49 -11.14 -0.33 0.11
C ASP A 49 -11.47 -1.24 1.29
N GLU A 50 -10.90 -2.45 1.31
CA GLU A 50 -11.13 -3.38 2.40
C GLU A 50 -10.58 -2.85 3.73
N HIS A 51 -9.41 -2.27 3.73
CA HIS A 51 -8.84 -1.71 4.95
C HIS A 51 -9.68 -0.56 5.50
N PHE A 52 -10.11 0.35 4.64
CA PHE A 52 -10.94 1.47 5.09
C PHE A 52 -12.32 1.02 5.52
N LYS A 53 -12.89 0.03 4.83
CA LYS A 53 -14.17 -0.54 5.23
C LYS A 53 -14.07 -1.19 6.61
N ASP A 54 -13.00 -1.95 6.84
CA ASP A 54 -12.79 -2.58 8.13
C ASP A 54 -12.57 -1.52 9.23
N ALA A 55 -11.86 -0.45 8.90
CA ALA A 55 -11.67 0.65 9.84
C ALA A 55 -13.02 1.27 10.24
N ARG A 56 -13.89 1.49 9.27
CA ARG A 56 -15.23 2.02 9.57
C ARG A 56 -16.02 1.07 10.46
N ASN A 57 -15.94 -0.22 10.19
CA ASN A 57 -16.64 -1.22 11.00
C ASN A 57 -16.10 -1.24 12.43
N LYS A 58 -14.80 -1.17 12.60
CA LYS A 58 -14.20 -1.12 13.94
C LYS A 58 -14.59 0.14 14.69
N HIS A 59 -14.68 1.26 13.98
CA HIS A 59 -15.13 2.51 14.59
C HIS A 59 -16.58 2.38 15.09
N VAL A 60 -17.46 1.78 14.29
CA VAL A 60 -18.84 1.56 14.69
C VAL A 60 -18.88 0.67 15.93
N TRP A 61 -18.06 -0.38 15.98
CA TRP A 61 -18.00 -1.25 17.15
C TRP A 61 -17.51 -0.47 18.38
N ALA A 62 -16.57 0.45 18.20
CA ALA A 62 -16.09 1.30 19.29
C ALA A 62 -17.22 2.16 19.85
N LEU A 63 -18.03 2.72 18.95
CA LEU A 63 -19.16 3.55 19.40
C LEU A 63 -20.22 2.75 20.16
N GLY A 64 -20.37 1.47 19.84
CA GLY A 64 -21.33 0.61 20.52
C GLY A 64 -20.76 -0.17 21.70
N ALA A 65 -19.51 0.06 22.06
CA ALA A 65 -18.86 -0.68 23.12
C ALA A 65 -19.47 -0.39 24.47
N ASN A 66 -19.46 -1.39 25.35
CA ASN A 66 -20.06 -1.27 26.68
C ASN A 66 -19.14 -0.56 27.68
N THR A 67 -17.84 -0.55 27.42
CA THR A 67 -16.86 0.07 28.30
C THR A 67 -15.94 0.97 27.50
N GLN A 68 -15.32 1.93 28.18
CA GLN A 68 -14.35 2.80 27.54
C GLN A 68 -13.12 2.01 27.09
N GLU A 69 -12.72 1.03 27.88
CA GLU A 69 -11.58 0.18 27.53
C GLU A 69 -11.83 -0.57 26.23
N GLU A 70 -13.01 -1.14 26.08
CA GLU A 70 -13.39 -1.85 24.86
C GLU A 70 -13.47 -0.90 23.68
N SER A 71 -14.04 0.30 23.89
CA SER A 71 -14.09 1.33 22.87
C SER A 71 -12.71 1.69 22.35
N LEU A 72 -11.76 1.92 23.26
CA LEU A 72 -10.38 2.25 22.91
C LEU A 72 -9.71 1.11 22.16
N TYR A 73 -10.01 -0.12 22.50
CA TYR A 73 -9.47 -1.28 21.82
C TYR A 73 -9.90 -1.28 20.35
N TYR A 74 -11.20 -1.09 20.08
CA TYR A 74 -11.69 -1.08 18.72
C TYR A 74 -11.21 0.13 17.93
N GLU A 75 -11.08 1.30 18.57
CA GLU A 75 -10.51 2.48 17.92
C GLU A 75 -9.05 2.23 17.52
N GLY A 76 -8.30 1.52 18.38
CA GLY A 76 -6.93 1.13 18.04
C GLY A 76 -6.86 0.25 16.81
N LEU A 77 -7.78 -0.71 16.71
CA LEU A 77 -7.85 -1.57 15.53
C LEU A 77 -8.23 -0.78 14.28
N ALA A 78 -9.17 0.15 14.42
CA ALA A 78 -9.57 1.01 13.31
C ALA A 78 -8.38 1.84 12.82
N GLU A 79 -7.59 2.38 13.75
CA GLU A 79 -6.41 3.17 13.40
C GLU A 79 -5.38 2.34 12.65
N GLN A 80 -5.16 1.10 13.07
CA GLN A 80 -4.25 0.20 12.37
C GLN A 80 -4.70 -0.04 10.94
N GLN A 81 -6.00 -0.23 10.74
CA GLN A 81 -6.54 -0.44 9.39
C GLN A 81 -6.38 0.80 8.53
N ARG A 82 -6.63 1.98 9.10
CA ARG A 82 -6.42 3.24 8.37
C ARG A 82 -4.97 3.40 7.93
N LYS A 83 -4.03 3.10 8.84
CA LYS A 83 -2.60 3.18 8.51
C LYS A 83 -2.23 2.25 7.36
N CYS A 84 -2.75 1.03 7.38
CA CYS A 84 -2.52 0.09 6.28
C CYS A 84 -3.08 0.64 4.97
N GLY A 85 -4.30 1.17 5.01
CA GLY A 85 -4.93 1.76 3.84
C GLY A 85 -4.11 2.90 3.26
N TYR A 86 -3.62 3.79 4.10
CA TYR A 86 -2.81 4.92 3.64
C TYR A 86 -1.47 4.48 3.06
N LYS A 87 -0.84 3.46 3.64
CA LYS A 87 0.41 2.93 3.09
C LYS A 87 0.19 2.34 1.70
N LEU A 88 -0.91 1.61 1.53
CA LEU A 88 -1.24 1.06 0.22
C LEU A 88 -1.59 2.16 -0.77
N MET A 89 -2.24 3.23 -0.33
CA MET A 89 -2.49 4.39 -1.18
C MET A 89 -1.20 5.03 -1.67
N SER A 90 -0.20 5.11 -0.80
CA SER A 90 1.11 5.63 -1.21
C SER A 90 1.73 4.79 -2.31
N ILE A 91 1.63 3.47 -2.19
CA ILE A 91 2.14 2.56 -3.21
C ILE A 91 1.36 2.73 -4.51
N LYS A 92 0.03 2.79 -4.40
CA LYS A 92 -0.82 3.01 -5.56
C LYS A 92 -0.48 4.31 -6.26
N ASN A 93 -0.29 5.39 -5.50
CA ASN A 93 0.05 6.68 -6.06
C ASN A 93 1.40 6.65 -6.79
N ALA A 94 2.37 5.94 -6.24
CA ALA A 94 3.66 5.76 -6.90
C ALA A 94 3.50 5.01 -8.22
N LEU A 95 2.65 3.99 -8.24
CA LEU A 95 2.37 3.24 -9.44
C LEU A 95 1.68 4.11 -10.49
N GLU A 96 0.75 4.96 -10.06
CA GLU A 96 0.07 5.89 -10.96
C GLU A 96 1.05 6.88 -11.60
N LYS A 97 2.07 7.30 -10.88
CA LYS A 97 3.08 8.18 -11.45
C LYS A 97 3.84 7.51 -12.60
N VAL A 98 4.10 6.22 -12.47
CA VAL A 98 4.71 5.48 -13.55
C VAL A 98 3.77 5.45 -14.77
N PHE A 99 2.49 5.26 -14.54
CA PHE A 99 1.50 5.28 -15.62
C PHE A 99 1.42 6.63 -16.29
N HIS A 100 1.50 7.71 -15.52
CA HIS A 100 1.48 9.06 -16.09
C HIS A 100 2.70 9.33 -16.95
N CYS A 101 3.84 8.72 -16.63
CA CYS A 101 5.00 8.80 -17.50
C CYS A 101 4.76 8.05 -18.80
N SER A 102 3.82 7.11 -18.80
CA SER A 102 3.38 6.38 -19.98
C SER A 102 1.97 6.86 -20.32
N GLU A 103 1.87 8.04 -20.87
CA GLU A 103 0.59 8.68 -21.21
C GLU A 103 -0.35 7.76 -21.96
N TYR A 104 0.19 6.99 -22.84
CA TYR A 104 -0.57 6.04 -23.63
C TYR A 104 -1.48 5.18 -22.75
N TYR A 105 -0.94 4.68 -21.68
CA TYR A 105 -1.69 3.80 -20.81
C TYR A 105 -2.89 4.52 -20.18
N PHE A 106 -2.63 5.69 -19.60
CA PHE A 106 -3.68 6.40 -18.88
C PHE A 106 -4.76 6.92 -19.80
N GLU A 107 -4.40 7.47 -20.92
CA GLU A 107 -5.38 7.95 -21.88
C GLU A 107 -6.24 6.81 -22.39
N GLY A 108 -5.62 5.67 -22.67
CA GLY A 108 -6.35 4.50 -23.10
C GLY A 108 -7.30 3.97 -22.04
N GLY A 109 -6.89 3.99 -20.77
CA GLY A 109 -7.68 3.44 -19.68
C GLY A 109 -8.67 4.42 -19.09
N ALA A 110 -8.26 5.67 -18.91
CA ALA A 110 -9.04 6.65 -18.19
C ALA A 110 -10.11 7.33 -19.03
N ASN A 111 -9.89 7.46 -20.30
CA ASN A 111 -10.75 8.23 -21.19
C ASN A 111 -11.72 7.41 -22.01
N LYS A 112 -11.81 6.15 -21.70
CA LYS A 112 -12.68 5.26 -22.47
C LYS A 112 -13.78 4.65 -21.68
#